data_b10d0b23943b302abf31d95b9bb87dc8
#
_entry.id   b10d0b23943b302abf31d95b9bb87dc8
#
_cell.length_a   1.000
_cell.length_b   1.000
_cell.length_c   1.000
_cell.angle_alpha   90.00
_cell.angle_beta   90.00
_cell.angle_gamma   90.00
#
_symmetry.space_group_name_H-M   'P 1'
#
loop_
_entity.id
_entity.type
_entity.pdbx_description
1 polymer ?
#
loop_
_entity_poly.entity_id
_entity_poly.type
_entity_poly.pdbx_seq_one_letter_code
_entity_poly.pdbx_strand_id
1 'polypeptide(L)'
;MTAVRTLEKFGFSVDYAQADVVVVGGGGAASRAAVSAAQAGAKVLMLAKAPVGQGGSTVHGASEIMSMGASGYGSPDDSATVHYEDTMRPAAGFIDRDLVRVLADDAPKRIADLIELGVPFDRVADGYKLIRSDFGSYARALGVKGKTGKAFVGALADEARKLGVEIRQPAALIDLLRDSTGRVSGVVAMDLDSRRLLVVSAGAVVLGTGGAHGLFSQQVSTAEMTGDGQAICFRHGAELVNMEFHQFGPAMVHPYVQLFSKSCFILHPKMLNRDGHEFLPDYLPAGVTAEAAMDEKVFPFTISNESRYIDIAIATEIAQGRGTERGAVHFSFADIAEERLAATIPNTMRWMRAKGLDPKRDLLDVGIAFQCLNGGVRMTNTDAMSTIEGLFVIGELAGGVRGPDRPGGNSLAEGQVFGHRAGVGAAAFARGSAAPGTSDLAPLARRLETALKPNASFDAQRIASDLRAAMQAHCLVEKTESGLNIALAAAREARGEFAAGGAATPPQVIDALTIDNMATTAEVIVQACIERRESRSSHYRTDCPERDDARFSHALTITRGEADPFRLAFGVLDYPRAELTGASHSQVANHG
;
A
#
# COMPACT_ATOMS: atom_id res chain seq x y z
N MET A 1 -12.90 -18.16 29.77
CA MET A 1 -13.68 -17.36 30.74
C MET A 1 -12.88 -16.26 31.42
N THR A 2 -11.60 -16.43 31.78
CA THR A 2 -10.79 -15.37 32.44
C THR A 2 -10.47 -14.19 31.50
N ALA A 3 -10.15 -14.48 30.26
CA ALA A 3 -9.83 -13.47 29.25
C ALA A 3 -11.00 -12.50 28.95
N VAL A 4 -12.24 -13.00 28.94
CA VAL A 4 -13.48 -12.24 28.75
C VAL A 4 -13.67 -11.18 29.80
N ARG A 5 -13.61 -11.62 31.07
CA ARG A 5 -13.79 -10.73 32.22
C ARG A 5 -12.77 -9.59 32.23
N THR A 6 -11.63 -9.79 31.56
CA THR A 6 -10.60 -8.76 31.42
C THR A 6 -11.07 -7.59 30.55
N LEU A 7 -11.73 -7.85 29.42
CA LEU A 7 -12.23 -6.79 28.53
C LEU A 7 -13.51 -6.15 29.05
N GLU A 8 -14.39 -6.93 29.67
CA GLU A 8 -15.62 -6.42 30.30
C GLU A 8 -15.36 -5.43 31.45
N LYS A 9 -14.22 -5.56 32.14
CA LYS A 9 -13.79 -4.59 33.19
C LYS A 9 -13.64 -3.15 32.67
N PHE A 10 -13.37 -3.00 31.37
CA PHE A 10 -13.26 -1.69 30.73
C PHE A 10 -14.61 -1.14 30.23
N GLY A 11 -15.72 -1.81 30.55
CA GLY A 11 -17.06 -1.39 30.15
C GLY A 11 -17.45 -1.77 28.72
N PHE A 12 -16.67 -2.66 28.05
CA PHE A 12 -17.05 -3.18 26.76
C PHE A 12 -18.05 -4.33 26.88
N SER A 13 -19.02 -4.35 25.97
CA SER A 13 -19.75 -5.58 25.64
C SER A 13 -18.92 -6.41 24.68
N VAL A 14 -18.79 -7.71 24.94
CA VAL A 14 -17.91 -8.60 24.17
C VAL A 14 -18.72 -9.72 23.53
N ASP A 15 -18.57 -9.87 22.22
CA ASP A 15 -19.07 -11.00 21.43
C ASP A 15 -17.95 -12.01 21.15
N TYR A 16 -18.33 -13.25 20.93
CA TYR A 16 -17.40 -14.34 20.62
C TYR A 16 -17.75 -14.99 19.31
N ALA A 17 -16.71 -15.33 18.55
CA ALA A 17 -16.83 -16.12 17.34
C ALA A 17 -15.67 -17.11 17.24
N GLN A 18 -15.87 -18.15 16.42
CA GLN A 18 -14.84 -19.12 16.09
C GLN A 18 -14.88 -19.41 14.58
N ALA A 19 -13.70 -19.44 13.98
CA ALA A 19 -13.50 -19.81 12.60
C ALA A 19 -12.25 -20.71 12.46
N ASP A 20 -12.11 -21.41 11.35
CA ASP A 20 -10.84 -22.08 11.03
C ASP A 20 -9.82 -21.03 10.61
N VAL A 21 -10.25 -20.09 9.75
CA VAL A 21 -9.44 -18.98 9.23
C VAL A 21 -10.16 -17.66 9.43
N VAL A 22 -9.48 -16.70 10.05
CA VAL A 22 -9.92 -15.29 10.06
C VAL A 22 -9.15 -14.53 9.00
N VAL A 23 -9.87 -13.81 8.13
CA VAL A 23 -9.30 -12.91 7.14
C VAL A 23 -9.63 -11.47 7.53
N VAL A 24 -8.62 -10.62 7.70
CA VAL A 24 -8.81 -9.21 8.05
C VAL A 24 -8.45 -8.33 6.87
N GLY A 25 -9.42 -7.55 6.41
CA GLY A 25 -9.33 -6.63 5.27
C GLY A 25 -10.49 -6.84 4.30
N GLY A 26 -10.83 -5.81 3.52
CA GLY A 26 -11.90 -5.82 2.51
C GLY A 26 -11.40 -5.55 1.08
N GLY A 27 -10.07 -5.46 0.89
CA GLY A 27 -9.43 -5.21 -0.39
C GLY A 27 -9.24 -6.47 -1.25
N GLY A 28 -8.58 -6.30 -2.39
CA GLY A 28 -8.41 -7.37 -3.39
C GLY A 28 -7.69 -8.62 -2.88
N ALA A 29 -6.63 -8.47 -2.10
CA ALA A 29 -5.87 -9.58 -1.56
C ALA A 29 -6.68 -10.35 -0.49
N ALA A 30 -7.32 -9.62 0.44
CA ALA A 30 -8.14 -10.24 1.49
C ALA A 30 -9.37 -10.96 0.91
N SER A 31 -10.06 -10.36 -0.06
CA SER A 31 -11.20 -11.02 -0.74
C SER A 31 -10.77 -12.30 -1.46
N ARG A 32 -9.60 -12.30 -2.11
CA ARG A 32 -9.04 -13.50 -2.73
C ARG A 32 -8.71 -14.58 -1.68
N ALA A 33 -8.10 -14.18 -0.56
CA ALA A 33 -7.76 -15.12 0.52
C ALA A 33 -9.00 -15.76 1.13
N ALA A 34 -10.06 -14.99 1.37
CA ALA A 34 -11.31 -15.50 1.90
C ALA A 34 -11.96 -16.53 0.96
N VAL A 35 -12.03 -16.22 -0.35
CA VAL A 35 -12.52 -17.15 -1.37
C VAL A 35 -11.68 -18.44 -1.37
N SER A 36 -10.35 -18.32 -1.41
CA SER A 36 -9.46 -19.49 -1.54
C SER A 36 -9.44 -20.35 -0.27
N ALA A 37 -9.55 -19.77 0.92
CA ALA A 37 -9.67 -20.52 2.17
C ALA A 37 -11.01 -21.28 2.24
N ALA A 38 -12.11 -20.66 1.81
CA ALA A 38 -13.42 -21.30 1.76
C ALA A 38 -13.45 -22.43 0.72
N GLN A 39 -12.87 -22.23 -0.48
CA GLN A 39 -12.71 -23.28 -1.50
C GLN A 39 -11.86 -24.45 -1.00
N ALA A 40 -10.88 -24.18 -0.12
CA ALA A 40 -10.09 -25.20 0.54
C ALA A 40 -10.84 -25.90 1.70
N GLY A 41 -12.12 -25.57 1.94
CA GLY A 41 -13.00 -26.21 2.92
C GLY A 41 -12.90 -25.66 4.34
N ALA A 42 -12.26 -24.50 4.56
CA ALA A 42 -12.21 -23.85 5.86
C ALA A 42 -13.49 -23.06 6.16
N LYS A 43 -13.91 -23.05 7.43
CA LYS A 43 -14.89 -22.08 7.93
C LYS A 43 -14.21 -20.71 8.05
N VAL A 44 -14.60 -19.76 7.21
CA VAL A 44 -13.96 -18.44 7.11
C VAL A 44 -14.82 -17.35 7.72
N LEU A 45 -14.20 -16.52 8.58
CA LEU A 45 -14.75 -15.24 9.03
C LEU A 45 -13.89 -14.11 8.46
N MET A 46 -14.52 -13.19 7.70
CA MET A 46 -13.88 -12.00 7.13
C MET A 46 -14.28 -10.76 7.92
N LEU A 47 -13.30 -9.96 8.34
CA LEU A 47 -13.49 -8.70 9.04
C LEU A 47 -13.00 -7.54 8.18
N ALA A 48 -13.83 -6.54 7.93
CA ALA A 48 -13.47 -5.39 7.10
C ALA A 48 -13.82 -4.06 7.77
N LYS A 49 -12.84 -3.14 7.88
CA LYS A 49 -13.00 -1.81 8.50
C LYS A 49 -13.95 -0.92 7.70
N ALA A 50 -13.85 -0.95 6.37
CA ALA A 50 -14.84 -0.39 5.45
C ALA A 50 -15.61 -1.53 4.76
N PRO A 51 -16.84 -1.30 4.26
CA PRO A 51 -17.55 -2.33 3.53
C PRO A 51 -16.76 -2.88 2.35
N VAL A 52 -16.76 -4.20 2.17
CA VAL A 52 -16.03 -4.88 1.10
C VAL A 52 -16.43 -4.31 -0.26
N GLY A 53 -15.44 -3.92 -1.05
CA GLY A 53 -15.67 -3.25 -2.34
C GLY A 53 -15.95 -1.75 -2.26
N GLN A 54 -15.84 -1.12 -1.09
CA GLN A 54 -16.07 0.31 -0.90
C GLN A 54 -14.86 1.08 -0.32
N GLY A 55 -13.91 0.42 0.32
CA GLY A 55 -12.72 1.03 0.92
C GLY A 55 -11.41 0.50 0.35
N GLY A 56 -10.32 1.18 0.69
CA GLY A 56 -8.95 0.79 0.39
C GLY A 56 -8.46 1.07 -1.02
N SER A 57 -7.14 0.98 -1.21
CA SER A 57 -6.45 1.35 -2.46
C SER A 57 -6.89 0.51 -3.66
N THR A 58 -7.22 -0.75 -3.48
CA THR A 58 -7.66 -1.62 -4.59
C THR A 58 -8.91 -1.06 -5.26
N VAL A 59 -9.85 -0.53 -4.48
CA VAL A 59 -11.15 -0.03 -4.99
C VAL A 59 -11.07 1.43 -5.41
N HIS A 60 -10.35 2.24 -4.65
CA HIS A 60 -10.26 3.69 -4.87
C HIS A 60 -9.13 4.10 -5.80
N GLY A 61 -8.08 3.30 -5.94
CA GLY A 61 -7.04 3.57 -6.91
C GLY A 61 -7.65 3.82 -8.28
N ALA A 62 -7.32 4.96 -8.87
CA ALA A 62 -7.77 5.36 -10.19
C ALA A 62 -6.61 5.99 -10.95
N SER A 63 -6.32 5.45 -12.11
CA SER A 63 -5.41 6.03 -13.09
C SER A 63 -5.83 5.57 -14.48
N GLU A 64 -5.36 6.25 -15.52
CA GLU A 64 -5.66 5.85 -16.90
C GLU A 64 -5.30 4.37 -17.17
N ILE A 65 -4.24 3.89 -16.52
CA ILE A 65 -3.62 2.58 -16.79
C ILE A 65 -3.70 1.60 -15.60
N MET A 66 -4.64 1.77 -14.66
CA MET A 66 -4.76 0.84 -13.54
C MET A 66 -5.06 -0.58 -14.03
N SER A 67 -4.14 -1.51 -13.80
CA SER A 67 -4.18 -2.83 -14.43
C SER A 67 -3.49 -3.89 -13.55
N MET A 68 -3.65 -5.16 -13.94
CA MET A 68 -3.04 -6.33 -13.32
C MET A 68 -2.11 -7.03 -14.31
N GLY A 69 -0.81 -7.18 -13.96
CA GLY A 69 0.21 -7.76 -14.83
C GLY A 69 0.21 -9.29 -14.80
N ALA A 70 0.16 -9.91 -15.98
CA ALA A 70 0.34 -11.35 -16.15
C ALA A 70 0.79 -11.65 -17.58
N SER A 71 1.78 -12.52 -17.76
CA SER A 71 2.20 -13.04 -19.06
C SER A 71 1.13 -13.96 -19.70
N GLY A 72 1.30 -14.30 -20.98
CA GLY A 72 0.45 -15.28 -21.66
C GLY A 72 -0.86 -14.74 -22.26
N TYR A 73 -1.08 -13.42 -22.23
CA TYR A 73 -2.27 -12.77 -22.80
C TYR A 73 -1.96 -11.88 -24.01
N GLY A 74 -0.69 -11.72 -24.37
CA GLY A 74 -0.23 -10.84 -25.43
C GLY A 74 0.80 -11.50 -26.34
N SER A 75 2.01 -10.89 -26.44
CA SER A 75 3.09 -11.44 -27.26
C SER A 75 3.43 -12.88 -26.86
N PRO A 76 3.66 -13.79 -27.83
CA PRO A 76 4.14 -15.14 -27.56
C PRO A 76 5.56 -15.15 -26.94
N ASP A 77 6.32 -14.07 -27.11
CA ASP A 77 7.65 -13.92 -26.51
C ASP A 77 7.59 -13.48 -25.04
N ASP A 78 6.42 -13.04 -24.54
CA ASP A 78 6.23 -12.70 -23.14
C ASP A 78 5.91 -13.95 -22.32
N SER A 79 6.73 -14.22 -21.34
CA SER A 79 6.65 -15.40 -20.49
C SER A 79 6.73 -15.07 -19.00
N ALA A 80 6.43 -16.05 -18.15
CA ALA A 80 6.65 -15.92 -16.71
C ALA A 80 8.12 -15.62 -16.37
N THR A 81 9.07 -16.15 -17.16
CA THR A 81 10.50 -15.83 -16.98
C THR A 81 10.79 -14.36 -17.29
N VAL A 82 10.25 -13.82 -18.37
CA VAL A 82 10.40 -12.39 -18.71
C VAL A 82 9.73 -11.50 -17.65
N HIS A 83 8.55 -11.88 -17.17
CA HIS A 83 7.87 -11.17 -16.07
C HIS A 83 8.71 -11.18 -14.78
N TYR A 84 9.31 -12.31 -14.46
CA TYR A 84 10.24 -12.45 -13.34
C TYR A 84 11.46 -11.51 -13.49
N GLU A 85 12.13 -11.53 -14.65
CA GLU A 85 13.30 -10.71 -14.91
C GLU A 85 12.99 -9.20 -14.89
N ASP A 86 11.85 -8.80 -15.47
CA ASP A 86 11.37 -7.41 -15.43
C ASP A 86 11.09 -6.94 -13.99
N THR A 87 10.69 -7.85 -13.10
CA THR A 87 10.44 -7.53 -11.68
C THR A 87 11.76 -7.51 -10.88
N MET A 88 12.67 -8.44 -11.13
CA MET A 88 13.94 -8.55 -10.39
C MET A 88 14.92 -7.44 -10.74
N ARG A 89 14.93 -6.99 -12.00
CA ARG A 89 15.90 -6.00 -12.50
C ARG A 89 15.82 -4.66 -11.77
N PRO A 90 14.66 -3.97 -11.70
CA PRO A 90 14.56 -2.70 -10.98
C PRO A 90 14.66 -2.86 -9.47
N ALA A 91 14.38 -4.04 -8.93
CA ALA A 91 14.45 -4.31 -7.50
C ALA A 91 15.87 -4.49 -6.97
N ALA A 92 16.87 -4.75 -7.84
CA ALA A 92 18.30 -4.70 -7.54
C ALA A 92 18.77 -5.51 -6.30
N GLY A 93 18.11 -6.62 -5.97
CA GLY A 93 18.46 -7.48 -4.82
C GLY A 93 17.75 -7.15 -3.51
N PHE A 94 16.72 -6.30 -3.53
CA PHE A 94 15.94 -5.92 -2.34
C PHE A 94 14.66 -6.75 -2.14
N ILE A 95 14.45 -7.78 -2.96
CA ILE A 95 13.25 -8.63 -2.92
C ILE A 95 13.62 -10.10 -3.00
N ASP A 96 12.73 -10.92 -2.48
CA ASP A 96 12.87 -12.37 -2.47
C ASP A 96 12.58 -12.96 -3.86
N ARG A 97 13.59 -13.59 -4.46
CA ARG A 97 13.50 -14.18 -5.80
C ARG A 97 12.47 -15.29 -5.89
N ASP A 98 12.28 -16.07 -4.82
CA ASP A 98 11.34 -17.19 -4.81
C ASP A 98 9.90 -16.69 -4.76
N LEU A 99 9.64 -15.61 -4.01
CA LEU A 99 8.35 -14.92 -4.00
C LEU A 99 8.06 -14.30 -5.38
N VAL A 100 9.05 -13.68 -6.03
CA VAL A 100 8.88 -13.10 -7.37
C VAL A 100 8.67 -14.19 -8.42
N ARG A 101 9.35 -15.34 -8.31
CA ARG A 101 9.10 -16.47 -9.20
C ARG A 101 7.65 -16.94 -9.10
N VAL A 102 7.16 -17.12 -7.88
CA VAL A 102 5.76 -17.46 -7.61
C VAL A 102 4.79 -16.42 -8.16
N LEU A 103 5.11 -15.13 -8.00
CA LEU A 103 4.29 -14.06 -8.58
C LEU A 103 4.17 -14.22 -10.10
N ALA A 104 5.30 -14.40 -10.79
CA ALA A 104 5.33 -14.50 -12.25
C ALA A 104 4.63 -15.77 -12.79
N ASP A 105 4.82 -16.91 -12.11
CA ASP A 105 4.27 -18.21 -12.53
C ASP A 105 2.76 -18.33 -12.25
N ASP A 106 2.26 -17.70 -11.19
CA ASP A 106 0.87 -17.83 -10.76
C ASP A 106 -0.04 -16.67 -11.23
N ALA A 107 0.51 -15.50 -11.59
CA ALA A 107 -0.31 -14.38 -12.03
C ALA A 107 -1.23 -14.72 -13.22
N PRO A 108 -0.79 -15.46 -14.27
CA PRO A 108 -1.69 -15.87 -15.36
C PRO A 108 -2.89 -16.69 -14.89
N LYS A 109 -2.69 -17.59 -13.92
CA LYS A 109 -3.75 -18.42 -13.34
C LYS A 109 -4.77 -17.56 -12.59
N ARG A 110 -4.30 -16.52 -11.89
CA ARG A 110 -5.18 -15.60 -11.14
C ARG A 110 -6.00 -14.70 -12.06
N ILE A 111 -5.45 -14.32 -13.23
CA ILE A 111 -6.24 -13.65 -14.27
C ILE A 111 -7.33 -14.60 -14.80
N ALA A 112 -6.98 -15.86 -15.10
CA ALA A 112 -7.96 -16.85 -15.57
C ALA A 112 -9.11 -17.00 -14.58
N ASP A 113 -8.85 -17.15 -13.28
CA ASP A 113 -9.88 -17.21 -12.25
C ASP A 113 -10.81 -15.97 -12.27
N LEU A 114 -10.23 -14.78 -12.44
CA LEU A 114 -11.05 -13.55 -12.48
C LEU A 114 -11.92 -13.47 -13.75
N ILE A 115 -11.43 -13.99 -14.86
CA ILE A 115 -12.21 -14.11 -16.11
C ILE A 115 -13.37 -15.09 -15.89
N GLU A 116 -13.15 -16.23 -15.26
CA GLU A 116 -14.18 -17.22 -14.91
C GLU A 116 -15.23 -16.63 -13.96
N LEU A 117 -14.82 -15.75 -13.04
CA LEU A 117 -15.72 -15.00 -12.16
C LEU A 117 -16.44 -13.84 -12.87
N GLY A 118 -16.22 -13.66 -14.18
CA GLY A 118 -16.93 -12.68 -15.00
C GLY A 118 -16.36 -11.26 -14.94
N VAL A 119 -15.12 -11.08 -14.51
CA VAL A 119 -14.46 -9.74 -14.54
C VAL A 119 -14.30 -9.29 -15.99
N PRO A 120 -14.88 -8.14 -16.40
CA PRO A 120 -14.95 -7.71 -17.80
C PRO A 120 -13.67 -6.95 -18.21
N PHE A 121 -12.54 -7.64 -18.33
CA PHE A 121 -11.32 -7.01 -18.82
C PHE A 121 -11.51 -6.40 -20.20
N ASP A 122 -10.91 -5.23 -20.42
CA ASP A 122 -11.01 -4.48 -21.67
C ASP A 122 -10.47 -5.30 -22.84
N ARG A 123 -11.19 -5.27 -23.97
CA ARG A 123 -10.89 -6.05 -25.17
C ARG A 123 -10.61 -5.15 -26.37
N VAL A 124 -9.83 -5.68 -27.28
CA VAL A 124 -9.67 -5.23 -28.67
C VAL A 124 -10.17 -6.34 -29.61
N ALA A 125 -10.15 -6.10 -30.94
CA ALA A 125 -10.75 -7.04 -31.91
C ALA A 125 -10.27 -8.48 -31.71
N ASP A 126 -8.96 -8.67 -31.50
CA ASP A 126 -8.33 -10.00 -31.47
C ASP A 126 -7.79 -10.41 -30.10
N GLY A 127 -8.35 -9.88 -28.99
CA GLY A 127 -7.89 -10.27 -27.68
C GLY A 127 -8.18 -9.26 -26.57
N TYR A 128 -7.28 -9.20 -25.59
CA TYR A 128 -7.35 -8.23 -24.51
C TYR A 128 -6.59 -6.95 -24.85
N LYS A 129 -7.12 -5.80 -24.41
CA LYS A 129 -6.36 -4.55 -24.42
C LYS A 129 -5.29 -4.63 -23.33
N LEU A 130 -4.03 -4.75 -23.74
CA LEU A 130 -2.90 -4.83 -22.83
C LEU A 130 -2.18 -3.49 -22.69
N ILE A 131 -1.64 -3.26 -21.51
CA ILE A 131 -0.88 -2.08 -21.15
C ILE A 131 0.56 -2.50 -20.87
N ARG A 132 1.52 -1.79 -21.45
CA ARG A 132 2.93 -1.88 -21.09
C ARG A 132 3.16 -0.95 -19.91
N SER A 133 3.56 -1.53 -18.78
CA SER A 133 3.93 -0.76 -17.59
C SER A 133 5.38 -0.30 -17.65
N ASP A 134 5.71 0.72 -16.89
CA ASP A 134 7.09 1.11 -16.64
C ASP A 134 7.87 -0.09 -16.07
N PHE A 135 9.13 -0.24 -16.47
CA PHE A 135 10.01 -1.39 -16.21
C PHE A 135 9.62 -2.71 -16.90
N GLY A 136 8.46 -2.79 -17.57
CA GLY A 136 8.04 -3.97 -18.31
C GLY A 136 8.61 -4.04 -19.73
N SER A 137 9.11 -5.21 -20.16
CA SER A 137 9.59 -5.44 -21.53
C SER A 137 8.42 -5.56 -22.52
N TYR A 138 7.28 -6.11 -22.09
CA TYR A 138 6.10 -6.34 -22.92
C TYR A 138 4.83 -5.72 -22.32
N ALA A 139 3.84 -5.49 -23.17
CA ALA A 139 2.50 -5.15 -22.76
C ALA A 139 1.82 -6.43 -22.22
N ARG A 140 1.64 -6.53 -20.90
CA ARG A 140 1.08 -7.72 -20.23
C ARG A 140 -0.03 -7.40 -19.23
N ALA A 141 -0.30 -6.13 -18.98
CA ALA A 141 -1.20 -5.75 -17.91
C ALA A 141 -2.63 -5.56 -18.44
N LEU A 142 -3.59 -6.29 -17.84
CA LEU A 142 -5.01 -6.26 -18.16
C LEU A 142 -5.74 -5.26 -17.27
N GLY A 143 -6.64 -4.47 -17.86
CA GLY A 143 -7.39 -3.43 -17.17
C GLY A 143 -8.88 -3.52 -17.37
N VAL A 144 -9.62 -2.80 -16.53
CA VAL A 144 -11.07 -2.56 -16.67
C VAL A 144 -11.32 -1.06 -16.56
N LYS A 145 -11.26 -0.35 -17.69
CA LYS A 145 -11.59 1.10 -17.79
C LYS A 145 -10.94 1.97 -16.70
N GLY A 146 -9.67 1.64 -16.32
CA GLY A 146 -8.91 2.34 -15.30
C GLY A 146 -9.37 2.12 -13.85
N LYS A 147 -10.27 1.16 -13.61
CA LYS A 147 -10.81 0.80 -12.27
C LYS A 147 -10.82 -0.71 -12.05
N THR A 148 -9.76 -1.37 -12.45
CA THR A 148 -9.61 -2.83 -12.43
C THR A 148 -9.87 -3.43 -11.05
N GLY A 149 -9.31 -2.83 -10.00
CA GLY A 149 -9.48 -3.31 -8.64
C GLY A 149 -10.94 -3.35 -8.18
N LYS A 150 -11.71 -2.30 -8.48
CA LYS A 150 -13.14 -2.25 -8.15
C LYS A 150 -13.92 -3.38 -8.82
N ALA A 151 -13.60 -3.69 -10.08
CA ALA A 151 -14.30 -4.73 -10.83
C ALA A 151 -14.07 -6.13 -10.22
N PHE A 152 -12.82 -6.50 -9.91
CA PHE A 152 -12.57 -7.84 -9.41
C PHE A 152 -12.89 -8.00 -7.92
N VAL A 153 -12.78 -6.94 -7.08
CA VAL A 153 -13.20 -7.04 -5.67
C VAL A 153 -14.69 -7.32 -5.57
N GLY A 154 -15.51 -6.72 -6.42
CA GLY A 154 -16.94 -7.02 -6.48
C GLY A 154 -17.22 -8.50 -6.79
N ALA A 155 -16.58 -9.03 -7.84
CA ALA A 155 -16.73 -10.44 -8.21
C ALA A 155 -16.26 -11.41 -7.10
N LEU A 156 -15.14 -11.11 -6.46
CA LEU A 156 -14.62 -11.92 -5.33
C LEU A 156 -15.52 -11.84 -4.09
N ALA A 157 -16.11 -10.66 -3.80
CA ALA A 157 -17.02 -10.51 -2.67
C ALA A 157 -18.32 -11.32 -2.89
N ASP A 158 -18.83 -11.34 -4.12
CA ASP A 158 -19.99 -12.15 -4.46
C ASP A 158 -19.68 -13.64 -4.37
N GLU A 159 -18.51 -14.07 -4.83
CA GLU A 159 -18.09 -15.45 -4.73
C GLU A 159 -17.86 -15.88 -3.26
N ALA A 160 -17.27 -15.02 -2.43
CA ALA A 160 -17.11 -15.28 -1.00
C ALA A 160 -18.47 -15.54 -0.32
N ARG A 161 -19.48 -14.73 -0.65
CA ARG A 161 -20.86 -14.93 -0.11
C ARG A 161 -21.48 -16.25 -0.57
N LYS A 162 -21.30 -16.63 -1.84
CA LYS A 162 -21.79 -17.92 -2.37
C LYS A 162 -21.13 -19.11 -1.67
N LEU A 163 -19.86 -18.99 -1.32
CA LEU A 163 -19.10 -20.01 -0.57
C LEU A 163 -19.41 -20.02 0.92
N GLY A 164 -20.29 -19.16 1.42
CA GLY A 164 -20.70 -19.12 2.82
C GLY A 164 -19.68 -18.45 3.75
N VAL A 165 -18.80 -17.61 3.23
CA VAL A 165 -17.91 -16.78 4.06
C VAL A 165 -18.75 -15.82 4.90
N GLU A 166 -18.60 -15.88 6.22
CA GLU A 166 -19.19 -14.88 7.11
C GLU A 166 -18.42 -13.57 7.02
N ILE A 167 -19.10 -12.47 6.66
CA ILE A 167 -18.49 -11.14 6.51
C ILE A 167 -19.06 -10.22 7.58
N ARG A 168 -18.20 -9.69 8.46
CA ARG A 168 -18.55 -8.65 9.45
C ARG A 168 -17.91 -7.34 9.07
N GLN A 169 -18.75 -6.33 8.89
CA GLN A 169 -18.36 -4.98 8.46
C GLN A 169 -19.44 -3.96 8.86
N PRO A 170 -19.09 -2.75 9.31
CA PRO A 170 -17.71 -2.27 9.49
C PRO A 170 -17.09 -2.80 10.80
N ALA A 171 -15.92 -3.44 10.72
CA ALA A 171 -15.22 -4.00 11.86
C ALA A 171 -13.72 -3.71 11.79
N ALA A 172 -13.18 -3.03 12.80
CA ALA A 172 -11.77 -2.67 12.89
C ALA A 172 -10.97 -3.71 13.69
N LEU A 173 -9.82 -4.13 13.17
CA LEU A 173 -8.86 -4.92 13.93
C LEU A 173 -8.31 -4.09 15.09
N ILE A 174 -8.39 -4.61 16.29
CA ILE A 174 -7.85 -4.00 17.51
C ILE A 174 -6.50 -4.61 17.87
N ASP A 175 -6.42 -5.95 17.88
CA ASP A 175 -5.17 -6.65 18.19
C ASP A 175 -5.20 -8.11 17.73
N LEU A 176 -4.02 -8.77 17.75
CA LEU A 176 -3.86 -10.21 17.57
C LEU A 176 -3.98 -10.92 18.92
N LEU A 177 -4.47 -12.15 18.86
CA LEU A 177 -4.43 -13.08 19.97
C LEU A 177 -3.28 -14.06 19.77
N ARG A 178 -2.49 -14.32 20.83
CA ARG A 178 -1.42 -15.34 20.81
C ARG A 178 -1.66 -16.33 21.93
N ASP A 179 -1.41 -17.60 21.65
CA ASP A 179 -1.44 -18.65 22.66
C ASP A 179 -0.11 -18.71 23.47
N SER A 180 -0.04 -19.61 24.43
CA SER A 180 1.11 -19.75 25.32
C SER A 180 2.40 -20.19 24.60
N THR A 181 2.31 -20.68 23.37
CA THR A 181 3.48 -21.02 22.53
C THR A 181 3.98 -19.84 21.74
N GLY A 182 3.21 -18.74 21.71
CA GLY A 182 3.48 -17.56 20.92
C GLY A 182 2.88 -17.57 19.52
N ARG A 183 2.18 -18.63 19.12
CA ARG A 183 1.46 -18.75 17.85
C ARG A 183 0.22 -17.83 17.85
N VAL A 184 -0.12 -17.27 16.69
CA VAL A 184 -1.38 -16.53 16.53
C VAL A 184 -2.55 -17.50 16.62
N SER A 185 -3.50 -17.17 17.48
CA SER A 185 -4.68 -17.99 17.83
C SER A 185 -6.00 -17.27 17.59
N GLY A 186 -5.97 -16.10 16.98
CA GLY A 186 -7.15 -15.31 16.66
C GLY A 186 -6.92 -13.80 16.66
N VAL A 187 -8.00 -13.05 16.76
CA VAL A 187 -7.99 -11.59 16.75
C VAL A 187 -9.01 -11.01 17.73
N VAL A 188 -8.78 -9.77 18.14
CA VAL A 188 -9.81 -8.89 18.72
C VAL A 188 -10.12 -7.81 17.71
N ALA A 189 -11.40 -7.61 17.42
CA ALA A 189 -11.92 -6.56 16.57
C ALA A 189 -12.98 -5.72 17.29
N MET A 190 -13.29 -4.56 16.77
CA MET A 190 -14.42 -3.76 17.21
C MET A 190 -15.41 -3.58 16.06
N ASP A 191 -16.65 -3.93 16.28
CA ASP A 191 -17.76 -3.52 15.42
C ASP A 191 -17.94 -2.01 15.55
N LEU A 192 -17.80 -1.29 14.43
CA LEU A 192 -17.77 0.18 14.46
C LEU A 192 -19.16 0.82 14.59
N ASP A 193 -20.23 0.08 14.31
CA ASP A 193 -21.60 0.56 14.46
C ASP A 193 -22.08 0.36 15.91
N SER A 194 -21.99 -0.87 16.43
CA SER A 194 -22.44 -1.22 17.77
C SER A 194 -21.44 -0.90 18.88
N ARG A 195 -20.15 -0.65 18.51
CA ARG A 195 -19.02 -0.41 19.42
C ARG A 195 -18.76 -1.58 20.38
N ARG A 196 -19.17 -2.77 20.01
CA ARG A 196 -18.91 -4.01 20.75
C ARG A 196 -17.56 -4.58 20.34
N LEU A 197 -16.85 -5.16 21.28
CA LEU A 197 -15.67 -5.96 20.95
C LEU A 197 -16.09 -7.35 20.46
N LEU A 198 -15.38 -7.83 19.45
CA LEU A 198 -15.51 -9.18 18.93
C LEU A 198 -14.18 -9.92 19.16
N VAL A 199 -14.19 -10.93 19.96
CA VAL A 199 -13.06 -11.85 20.16
C VAL A 199 -13.27 -13.05 19.27
N VAL A 200 -12.35 -13.27 18.33
CA VAL A 200 -12.42 -14.39 17.39
C VAL A 200 -11.27 -15.34 17.64
N SER A 201 -11.58 -16.57 18.02
CA SER A 201 -10.61 -17.67 18.07
C SER A 201 -10.48 -18.30 16.69
N ALA A 202 -9.25 -18.53 16.23
CA ALA A 202 -8.99 -19.09 14.90
C ALA A 202 -7.76 -19.99 14.87
N GLY A 203 -7.77 -20.97 13.98
CA GLY A 203 -6.63 -21.84 13.71
C GLY A 203 -5.51 -21.11 12.96
N ALA A 204 -5.88 -20.13 12.11
CA ALA A 204 -4.96 -19.25 11.40
C ALA A 204 -5.57 -17.88 11.17
N VAL A 205 -4.72 -16.86 11.02
CA VAL A 205 -5.12 -15.47 10.71
C VAL A 205 -4.42 -15.00 9.43
N VAL A 206 -5.19 -14.44 8.50
CA VAL A 206 -4.68 -13.80 7.28
C VAL A 206 -4.95 -12.30 7.38
N LEU A 207 -3.89 -11.50 7.41
CA LEU A 207 -4.01 -10.04 7.40
C LEU A 207 -3.77 -9.47 6.00
N GLY A 208 -4.77 -8.78 5.47
CA GLY A 208 -4.72 -8.01 4.23
C GLY A 208 -5.25 -6.60 4.45
N THR A 209 -4.76 -5.93 5.50
CA THR A 209 -5.22 -4.63 5.99
C THR A 209 -4.79 -3.45 5.13
N GLY A 210 -3.97 -3.69 4.11
CA GLY A 210 -3.45 -2.67 3.20
C GLY A 210 -2.26 -1.90 3.79
N GLY A 211 -1.98 -0.74 3.19
CA GLY A 211 -0.84 0.10 3.53
C GLY A 211 -1.12 1.18 4.57
N ALA A 212 -0.36 2.26 4.49
CA ALA A 212 -0.37 3.35 5.46
C ALA A 212 -0.71 4.72 4.83
N HIS A 213 -1.64 4.74 3.89
CA HIS A 213 -2.03 5.94 3.13
C HIS A 213 -2.49 7.09 4.04
N GLY A 214 -3.21 6.76 5.12
CA GLY A 214 -3.69 7.71 6.10
C GLY A 214 -2.61 8.47 6.88
N LEU A 215 -1.32 8.15 6.67
CA LEU A 215 -0.18 8.91 7.19
C LEU A 215 0.20 10.12 6.33
N PHE A 216 -0.40 10.29 5.15
CA PHE A 216 -0.08 11.39 4.24
C PHE A 216 -1.32 12.23 3.94
N SER A 217 -1.14 13.54 3.80
CA SER A 217 -2.23 14.48 3.52
C SER A 217 -2.80 14.27 2.12
N GLN A 218 -1.94 13.99 1.14
CA GLN A 218 -2.33 13.68 -0.24
C GLN A 218 -2.00 12.22 -0.53
N GLN A 219 -3.01 11.42 -0.83
CA GLN A 219 -2.88 9.99 -1.03
C GLN A 219 -4.05 9.42 -1.87
N VAL A 220 -3.85 8.29 -2.52
CA VAL A 220 -4.77 7.75 -3.54
C VAL A 220 -5.75 6.71 -3.03
N SER A 221 -5.88 6.55 -1.72
CA SER A 221 -6.75 5.55 -1.11
C SER A 221 -7.86 6.20 -0.27
N THR A 222 -8.18 5.59 0.84
CA THR A 222 -9.19 6.05 1.79
C THR A 222 -8.56 6.32 3.15
N ALA A 223 -9.15 7.23 3.92
CA ALA A 223 -8.58 7.74 5.16
C ALA A 223 -8.43 6.67 6.26
N GLU A 224 -9.21 5.60 6.19
CA GLU A 224 -9.16 4.49 7.15
C GLU A 224 -7.93 3.59 7.02
N MET A 225 -7.10 3.75 5.97
CA MET A 225 -5.86 2.99 5.79
C MET A 225 -4.72 3.61 6.58
N THR A 226 -4.74 3.43 7.87
CA THR A 226 -3.91 4.12 8.88
C THR A 226 -2.66 3.35 9.31
N GLY A 227 -2.31 2.25 8.64
CA GLY A 227 -1.14 1.45 9.01
C GLY A 227 -1.38 0.51 10.20
N ASP A 228 -2.65 0.21 10.50
CA ASP A 228 -3.00 -0.60 11.66
C ASP A 228 -2.34 -1.98 11.66
N GLY A 229 -2.32 -2.65 10.50
CA GLY A 229 -1.72 -3.98 10.38
C GLY A 229 -0.22 -3.97 10.62
N GLN A 230 0.50 -2.98 10.06
CA GLN A 230 1.94 -2.81 10.27
C GLN A 230 2.25 -2.60 11.76
N ALA A 231 1.54 -1.67 12.41
CA ALA A 231 1.72 -1.37 13.82
C ALA A 231 1.41 -2.56 14.73
N ILE A 232 0.31 -3.29 14.47
CA ILE A 232 -0.08 -4.45 15.25
C ILE A 232 0.93 -5.57 15.08
N CYS A 233 1.30 -5.92 13.83
CA CYS A 233 2.31 -6.95 13.56
C CYS A 233 3.65 -6.62 14.23
N PHE A 234 4.11 -5.37 14.11
CA PHE A 234 5.34 -4.90 14.75
C PHE A 234 5.30 -5.03 16.27
N ARG A 235 4.19 -4.63 16.93
CA ARG A 235 4.02 -4.80 18.39
C ARG A 235 4.07 -6.25 18.83
N HIS A 236 3.60 -7.16 18.00
CA HIS A 236 3.67 -8.60 18.26
C HIS A 236 5.03 -9.24 17.90
N GLY A 237 5.99 -8.44 17.44
CA GLY A 237 7.35 -8.89 17.13
C GLY A 237 7.53 -9.46 15.73
N ALA A 238 6.60 -9.21 14.81
CA ALA A 238 6.83 -9.50 13.40
C ALA A 238 7.94 -8.61 12.84
N GLU A 239 8.77 -9.19 11.98
CA GLU A 239 9.78 -8.45 11.24
C GLU A 239 9.14 -7.67 10.08
N LEU A 240 9.54 -6.40 9.95
CA LEU A 240 9.19 -5.55 8.83
C LEU A 240 10.40 -5.41 7.90
N VAL A 241 10.19 -5.21 6.60
CA VAL A 241 11.26 -5.10 5.61
C VAL A 241 10.99 -3.95 4.64
N ASN A 242 12.05 -3.23 4.22
CA ASN A 242 12.00 -2.19 3.18
C ASN A 242 11.03 -1.03 3.46
N MET A 243 10.81 -0.65 4.72
CA MET A 243 9.83 0.35 5.12
C MET A 243 10.16 1.78 4.63
N GLU A 244 11.39 2.04 4.21
CA GLU A 244 11.84 3.29 3.61
C GLU A 244 11.42 3.47 2.15
N PHE A 245 11.04 2.39 1.46
CA PHE A 245 10.62 2.46 0.07
C PHE A 245 9.11 2.60 -0.04
N HIS A 246 8.69 3.75 -0.48
CA HIS A 246 7.29 4.03 -0.81
C HIS A 246 7.19 4.75 -2.15
N GLN A 247 6.08 4.54 -2.82
CA GLN A 247 5.82 5.10 -4.14
C GLN A 247 4.87 6.29 -4.03
N PHE A 248 5.14 7.29 -4.83
CA PHE A 248 4.35 8.51 -4.94
C PHE A 248 4.52 9.10 -6.34
N GLY A 249 3.72 10.10 -6.67
CA GLY A 249 3.86 10.81 -7.92
C GLY A 249 2.80 11.88 -8.09
N PRO A 250 2.87 12.64 -9.19
CA PRO A 250 1.92 13.70 -9.49
C PRO A 250 0.50 13.15 -9.59
N ALA A 251 -0.41 13.81 -8.91
CA ALA A 251 -1.83 13.46 -8.90
C ALA A 251 -2.68 14.73 -8.91
N MET A 252 -3.79 14.69 -9.63
CA MET A 252 -4.85 15.67 -9.38
C MET A 252 -5.37 15.44 -7.96
N VAL A 253 -5.41 16.50 -7.14
CA VAL A 253 -5.76 16.41 -5.72
C VAL A 253 -7.11 17.03 -5.39
N HIS A 254 -7.69 17.77 -6.31
CA HIS A 254 -9.02 18.37 -6.20
C HIS A 254 -9.72 18.38 -7.56
N PRO A 255 -11.05 18.10 -7.63
CA PRO A 255 -12.01 17.77 -6.55
C PRO A 255 -11.99 16.30 -6.12
N TYR A 256 -11.11 15.49 -6.65
CA TYR A 256 -10.87 14.09 -6.27
C TYR A 256 -9.41 13.72 -6.53
N VAL A 257 -8.91 12.70 -5.86
CA VAL A 257 -7.53 12.28 -6.07
C VAL A 257 -7.46 11.27 -7.22
N GLN A 258 -6.58 11.57 -8.20
CA GLN A 258 -6.29 10.68 -9.32
C GLN A 258 -4.81 10.78 -9.69
N LEU A 259 -4.10 9.66 -9.65
CA LEU A 259 -2.72 9.60 -10.15
C LEU A 259 -2.68 9.86 -11.65
N PHE A 260 -1.71 10.68 -12.07
CA PHE A 260 -1.37 10.87 -13.45
C PHE A 260 -0.32 9.84 -13.88
N SER A 261 -0.68 9.02 -14.86
CA SER A 261 0.25 8.11 -15.51
C SER A 261 1.07 8.83 -16.59
N LYS A 262 2.04 8.14 -17.17
CA LYS A 262 2.81 8.62 -18.34
C LYS A 262 1.89 9.21 -19.43
N SER A 263 0.71 8.63 -19.64
CA SER A 263 -0.27 9.13 -20.63
C SER A 263 -0.65 10.60 -20.47
N CYS A 264 -0.63 11.15 -19.24
CA CYS A 264 -0.90 12.57 -19.02
C CYS A 264 0.30 13.44 -19.42
N PHE A 265 1.54 12.95 -19.22
CA PHE A 265 2.76 13.72 -19.45
C PHE A 265 3.16 13.78 -20.92
N ILE A 266 2.96 12.73 -21.71
CA ILE A 266 3.21 12.74 -23.17
C ILE A 266 2.28 13.71 -23.91
N LEU A 267 1.31 14.28 -23.25
CA LEU A 267 0.47 15.36 -23.74
C LEU A 267 1.14 16.72 -23.59
N HIS A 268 2.21 16.82 -22.83
CA HIS A 268 2.97 18.03 -22.49
C HIS A 268 2.09 19.13 -21.89
N PRO A 269 1.42 18.88 -20.75
CA PRO A 269 0.66 19.92 -20.08
C PRO A 269 1.58 21.05 -19.59
N LYS A 270 1.12 22.29 -19.63
CA LYS A 270 1.83 23.39 -18.95
C LYS A 270 1.72 23.21 -17.45
N MET A 271 2.85 23.33 -16.76
CA MET A 271 2.93 23.27 -15.30
C MET A 271 3.16 24.68 -14.76
N LEU A 272 2.15 25.21 -14.09
CA LEU A 272 2.12 26.59 -13.63
C LEU A 272 2.09 26.64 -12.10
N ASN A 273 2.86 27.53 -11.51
CA ASN A 273 2.69 27.84 -10.10
C ASN A 273 1.47 28.76 -9.87
N ARG A 274 1.17 29.13 -8.62
CA ARG A 274 0.01 29.98 -8.30
C ARG A 274 0.04 31.36 -8.96
N ASP A 275 1.23 31.83 -9.33
CA ASP A 275 1.42 33.15 -9.95
C ASP A 275 1.35 33.07 -11.50
N GLY A 276 1.10 31.86 -12.05
CA GLY A 276 0.99 31.62 -13.50
C GLY A 276 2.33 31.42 -14.20
N HIS A 277 3.44 31.32 -13.47
CA HIS A 277 4.75 31.06 -14.03
C HIS A 277 4.90 29.57 -14.39
N GLU A 278 5.37 29.28 -15.61
CA GLU A 278 5.70 27.92 -16.06
C GLU A 278 7.06 27.51 -15.51
N PHE A 279 7.04 26.77 -14.40
CA PHE A 279 8.20 26.60 -13.53
C PHE A 279 9.13 25.43 -13.90
N LEU A 280 8.65 24.41 -14.63
CA LEU A 280 9.46 23.18 -14.87
C LEU A 280 10.83 23.47 -15.49
N PRO A 281 10.97 24.39 -16.49
CA PRO A 281 12.28 24.70 -17.07
C PRO A 281 13.34 25.19 -16.08
N ASP A 282 12.92 25.81 -14.96
CA ASP A 282 13.83 26.36 -13.94
C ASP A 282 14.53 25.27 -13.11
N TYR A 283 14.01 24.03 -13.16
CA TYR A 283 14.49 22.89 -12.40
C TYR A 283 15.28 21.88 -13.22
N LEU A 284 15.27 22.04 -14.55
CA LEU A 284 15.89 21.08 -15.45
C LEU A 284 17.40 21.34 -15.59
N PRO A 285 18.22 20.29 -15.64
CA PRO A 285 19.64 20.45 -15.91
C PRO A 285 19.87 20.96 -17.34
N ALA A 286 21.03 21.55 -17.57
CA ALA A 286 21.41 22.05 -18.90
C ALA A 286 21.30 20.97 -19.97
N GLY A 287 20.58 21.29 -21.04
CA GLY A 287 20.39 20.37 -22.18
C GLY A 287 19.17 19.44 -22.09
N VAL A 288 18.44 19.45 -20.98
CA VAL A 288 17.15 18.73 -20.83
C VAL A 288 16.00 19.71 -21.06
N THR A 289 15.07 19.40 -21.97
CA THR A 289 13.87 20.19 -22.18
C THR A 289 12.69 19.65 -21.36
N ALA A 290 11.69 20.47 -21.12
CA ALA A 290 10.48 20.08 -20.41
C ALA A 290 9.75 18.92 -21.11
N GLU A 291 9.66 18.98 -22.44
CA GLU A 291 9.04 17.95 -23.27
C GLU A 291 9.80 16.62 -23.14
N ALA A 292 11.14 16.65 -23.23
CA ALA A 292 11.96 15.44 -23.08
C ALA A 292 11.78 14.78 -21.70
N ALA A 293 11.77 15.59 -20.63
CA ALA A 293 11.53 15.10 -19.29
C ALA A 293 10.12 14.48 -19.14
N MET A 294 9.10 15.07 -19.79
CA MET A 294 7.73 14.57 -19.78
C MET A 294 7.57 13.27 -20.60
N ASP A 295 8.20 13.20 -21.78
CA ASP A 295 8.17 12.01 -22.64
C ASP A 295 8.81 10.79 -21.96
N GLU A 296 9.83 11.03 -21.15
CA GLU A 296 10.50 9.99 -20.37
C GLU A 296 9.86 9.74 -18.98
N LYS A 297 8.72 10.37 -18.67
CA LYS A 297 8.10 10.20 -17.35
C LYS A 297 7.89 8.74 -17.01
N VAL A 298 8.59 8.32 -15.96
CA VAL A 298 8.44 7.02 -15.32
C VAL A 298 7.56 7.20 -14.09
N PHE A 299 6.68 6.26 -13.87
CA PHE A 299 5.84 6.20 -12.70
C PHE A 299 5.98 4.84 -12.00
N PRO A 300 6.24 4.82 -10.72
CA PRO A 300 6.35 5.93 -9.74
C PRO A 300 7.66 6.73 -9.87
N PHE A 301 7.80 7.74 -9.00
CA PHE A 301 9.05 8.48 -8.86
C PHE A 301 10.26 7.57 -8.65
N THR A 302 11.33 7.82 -9.39
CA THR A 302 12.64 7.20 -9.20
C THR A 302 13.76 8.17 -9.56
N ILE A 303 14.84 8.18 -8.78
CA ILE A 303 16.00 9.03 -9.07
C ILE A 303 16.86 8.56 -10.24
N SER A 304 16.60 7.36 -10.75
CA SER A 304 17.37 6.78 -11.87
C SER A 304 16.98 7.32 -13.25
N ASN A 305 15.99 8.23 -13.32
CA ASN A 305 15.47 8.79 -14.57
C ASN A 305 15.33 10.32 -14.47
N GLU A 306 15.58 11.03 -15.57
CA GLU A 306 15.51 12.51 -15.62
C GLU A 306 14.11 13.05 -15.37
N SER A 307 13.05 12.26 -15.55
CA SER A 307 11.69 12.68 -15.18
C SER A 307 11.49 12.94 -13.70
N ARG A 308 12.46 12.58 -12.84
CA ARG A 308 12.46 12.96 -11.40
C ARG A 308 12.30 14.45 -11.16
N TYR A 309 12.82 15.27 -12.06
CA TYR A 309 12.74 16.72 -11.93
C TYR A 309 11.31 17.25 -11.96
N ILE A 310 10.38 16.54 -12.58
CA ILE A 310 8.94 16.89 -12.56
C ILE A 310 8.40 16.83 -11.13
N ASP A 311 8.65 15.72 -10.44
CA ASP A 311 8.15 15.53 -9.06
C ASP A 311 8.87 16.47 -8.08
N ILE A 312 10.18 16.65 -8.25
CA ILE A 312 11.00 17.56 -7.43
C ILE A 312 10.51 19.00 -7.63
N ALA A 313 10.31 19.44 -8.86
CA ALA A 313 9.84 20.79 -9.17
C ALA A 313 8.46 21.08 -8.53
N ILE A 314 7.51 20.15 -8.67
CA ILE A 314 6.19 20.26 -8.04
C ILE A 314 6.32 20.37 -6.51
N ALA A 315 7.10 19.46 -5.89
CA ALA A 315 7.29 19.45 -4.45
C ALA A 315 7.97 20.74 -3.95
N THR A 316 8.99 21.21 -4.69
CA THR A 316 9.74 22.42 -4.32
C THR A 316 8.88 23.68 -4.47
N GLU A 317 8.07 23.82 -5.55
CA GLU A 317 7.14 24.96 -5.72
C GLU A 317 6.15 25.04 -4.55
N ILE A 318 5.61 23.87 -4.13
CA ILE A 318 4.70 23.79 -2.98
C ILE A 318 5.42 24.16 -1.68
N ALA A 319 6.59 23.59 -1.43
CA ALA A 319 7.36 23.81 -0.20
C ALA A 319 7.84 25.27 -0.04
N GLN A 320 8.13 25.94 -1.15
CA GLN A 320 8.53 27.37 -1.17
C GLN A 320 7.35 28.34 -1.15
N GLY A 321 6.12 27.83 -0.96
CA GLY A 321 4.91 28.65 -0.85
C GLY A 321 4.44 29.23 -2.20
N ARG A 322 4.92 28.74 -3.33
CA ARG A 322 4.44 29.10 -4.67
C ARG A 322 3.37 28.16 -5.21
N GLY A 323 3.01 27.15 -4.44
CA GLY A 323 1.84 26.31 -4.68
C GLY A 323 0.52 26.99 -4.31
N THR A 324 -0.59 26.35 -4.67
CA THR A 324 -1.94 26.75 -4.28
C THR A 324 -2.20 26.50 -2.79
N GLU A 325 -3.28 27.05 -2.23
CA GLU A 325 -3.70 26.81 -0.85
C GLU A 325 -4.03 25.33 -0.56
N ARG A 326 -4.22 24.52 -1.61
CA ARG A 326 -4.45 23.08 -1.51
C ARG A 326 -3.18 22.24 -1.52
N GLY A 327 -1.98 22.87 -1.47
CA GLY A 327 -0.71 22.17 -1.57
C GLY A 327 -0.54 21.51 -2.94
N ALA A 328 -0.82 22.25 -4.00
CA ALA A 328 -0.76 21.82 -5.39
C ALA A 328 -0.13 22.90 -6.27
N VAL A 329 0.19 22.52 -7.50
CA VAL A 329 0.47 23.44 -8.63
C VAL A 329 -0.64 23.28 -9.66
N HIS A 330 -0.64 24.10 -10.70
CA HIS A 330 -1.64 24.00 -11.76
C HIS A 330 -1.09 23.26 -12.98
N PHE A 331 -1.87 22.30 -13.49
CA PHE A 331 -1.67 21.72 -14.81
C PHE A 331 -2.72 22.25 -15.77
N SER A 332 -2.28 22.69 -16.97
CA SER A 332 -3.15 23.17 -18.03
C SER A 332 -3.02 22.28 -19.27
N PHE A 333 -4.16 21.79 -19.74
CA PHE A 333 -4.29 21.09 -21.03
C PHE A 333 -4.93 21.99 -22.11
N ALA A 334 -5.03 23.29 -21.87
CA ALA A 334 -5.75 24.25 -22.75
C ALA A 334 -5.23 24.25 -24.19
N ASP A 335 -3.93 24.13 -24.40
CA ASP A 335 -3.30 24.19 -25.72
C ASP A 335 -3.32 22.85 -26.47
N ILE A 336 -3.79 21.76 -25.84
CA ILE A 336 -3.78 20.41 -26.42
C ILE A 336 -5.10 20.15 -27.15
N ALA A 337 -5.05 19.64 -28.38
CA ALA A 337 -6.26 19.33 -29.14
C ALA A 337 -7.19 18.35 -28.39
N GLU A 338 -8.49 18.58 -28.43
CA GLU A 338 -9.51 17.76 -27.77
C GLU A 338 -9.44 16.28 -28.21
N GLU A 339 -9.21 16.05 -29.51
CA GLU A 339 -9.09 14.73 -30.11
C GLU A 339 -7.88 13.98 -29.55
N ARG A 340 -6.74 14.67 -29.31
CA ARG A 340 -5.55 14.11 -28.70
C ARG A 340 -5.78 13.74 -27.25
N LEU A 341 -6.46 14.60 -26.47
CA LEU A 341 -6.85 14.29 -25.10
C LEU A 341 -7.76 13.05 -25.05
N ALA A 342 -8.80 13.01 -25.88
CA ALA A 342 -9.75 11.90 -25.93
C ALA A 342 -9.11 10.57 -26.36
N ALA A 343 -8.12 10.61 -27.23
CA ALA A 343 -7.38 9.42 -27.66
C ALA A 343 -6.42 8.92 -26.57
N THR A 344 -5.75 9.83 -25.82
CA THR A 344 -4.64 9.49 -24.92
C THR A 344 -5.12 9.21 -23.49
N ILE A 345 -6.08 9.98 -22.96
CA ILE A 345 -6.57 9.89 -21.58
C ILE A 345 -8.11 9.81 -21.49
N PRO A 346 -8.76 8.89 -22.23
CA PRO A 346 -10.23 8.83 -22.32
C PRO A 346 -10.92 8.60 -20.97
N ASN A 347 -10.34 7.77 -20.10
CA ASN A 347 -10.89 7.52 -18.76
C ASN A 347 -10.77 8.75 -17.87
N THR A 348 -9.60 9.39 -17.85
CA THR A 348 -9.33 10.61 -17.09
C THR A 348 -10.28 11.74 -17.52
N MET A 349 -10.44 11.97 -18.82
CA MET A 349 -11.39 12.97 -19.30
C MET A 349 -12.84 12.67 -18.87
N ARG A 350 -13.27 11.41 -18.98
CA ARG A 350 -14.61 11.01 -18.53
C ARG A 350 -14.82 11.29 -17.04
N TRP A 351 -13.83 11.00 -16.20
CA TRP A 351 -13.93 11.25 -14.75
C TRP A 351 -13.91 12.73 -14.40
N MET A 352 -13.05 13.52 -15.05
CA MET A 352 -13.02 14.98 -14.88
C MET A 352 -14.39 15.60 -15.23
N ARG A 353 -14.93 15.26 -16.40
CA ARG A 353 -16.24 15.76 -16.83
C ARG A 353 -17.38 15.33 -15.90
N ALA A 354 -17.34 14.09 -15.39
CA ALA A 354 -18.32 13.63 -14.40
C ALA A 354 -18.26 14.38 -13.07
N LYS A 355 -17.16 15.11 -12.82
CA LYS A 355 -16.97 16.00 -11.65
C LYS A 355 -17.12 17.47 -11.98
N GLY A 356 -17.58 17.80 -13.19
CA GLY A 356 -17.79 19.18 -13.63
C GLY A 356 -16.54 19.91 -14.09
N LEU A 357 -15.40 19.21 -14.26
CA LEU A 357 -14.17 19.79 -14.80
C LEU A 357 -14.12 19.68 -16.32
N ASP A 358 -13.74 20.77 -16.97
CA ASP A 358 -13.39 20.82 -18.40
C ASP A 358 -11.86 20.97 -18.54
N PRO A 359 -11.11 19.92 -18.91
CA PRO A 359 -9.65 19.99 -19.01
C PRO A 359 -9.16 21.03 -20.03
N LYS A 360 -10.03 21.51 -20.93
CA LYS A 360 -9.70 22.57 -21.89
C LYS A 360 -9.80 23.99 -21.32
N ARG A 361 -10.44 24.15 -20.18
CA ARG A 361 -10.72 25.48 -19.57
C ARG A 361 -10.18 25.58 -18.16
N ASP A 362 -10.26 24.49 -17.41
CA ASP A 362 -9.95 24.50 -15.99
C ASP A 362 -8.48 24.19 -15.76
N LEU A 363 -7.86 24.93 -14.86
CA LEU A 363 -6.58 24.57 -14.29
C LEU A 363 -6.77 23.45 -13.27
N LEU A 364 -5.99 22.39 -13.39
CA LEU A 364 -6.08 21.24 -12.51
C LEU A 364 -5.12 21.37 -11.34
N ASP A 365 -5.61 21.24 -10.11
CA ASP A 365 -4.76 21.21 -8.93
C ASP A 365 -4.00 19.87 -8.86
N VAL A 366 -2.69 19.90 -9.10
CA VAL A 366 -1.81 18.74 -9.12
C VAL A 366 -0.77 18.84 -7.99
N GLY A 367 -0.81 17.89 -7.08
CA GLY A 367 0.17 17.73 -6.00
C GLY A 367 0.93 16.42 -6.12
N ILE A 368 1.72 16.09 -5.09
CA ILE A 368 2.38 14.79 -5.00
C ILE A 368 1.62 13.92 -4.01
N ALA A 369 1.01 12.86 -4.50
CA ALA A 369 0.22 11.94 -3.68
C ALA A 369 0.98 10.64 -3.40
N PHE A 370 0.91 10.19 -2.15
CA PHE A 370 1.37 8.87 -1.75
C PHE A 370 0.53 7.79 -2.42
N GLN A 371 1.19 6.82 -3.05
CA GLN A 371 0.54 5.75 -3.80
C GLN A 371 0.50 4.44 -3.05
N CYS A 372 1.63 3.98 -2.52
CA CYS A 372 1.72 2.74 -1.77
C CYS A 372 3.04 2.61 -1.01
N LEU A 373 3.05 1.75 -0.01
CA LEU A 373 4.24 1.28 0.67
C LEU A 373 4.76 0.02 -0.03
N ASN A 374 6.04 0.00 -0.41
CA ASN A 374 6.67 -1.17 -1.01
C ASN A 374 7.25 -2.12 0.05
N GLY A 375 7.56 -1.59 1.23
CA GLY A 375 7.86 -2.36 2.42
C GLY A 375 6.62 -2.91 3.10
N GLY A 376 6.82 -3.67 4.16
CA GLY A 376 5.74 -4.25 4.95
C GLY A 376 6.19 -5.37 5.88
N VAL A 377 5.24 -6.11 6.41
CA VAL A 377 5.51 -7.31 7.22
C VAL A 377 6.12 -8.40 6.34
N ARG A 378 7.29 -8.90 6.73
CA ARG A 378 8.05 -9.85 5.93
C ARG A 378 7.30 -11.17 5.75
N MET A 379 7.14 -11.60 4.50
CA MET A 379 6.79 -12.97 4.16
C MET A 379 8.03 -13.86 4.25
N THR A 380 7.91 -15.01 4.89
CA THR A 380 9.02 -15.95 5.10
C THR A 380 8.97 -17.16 4.19
N ASN A 381 7.84 -17.36 3.51
CA ASN A 381 7.65 -18.47 2.57
C ASN A 381 6.65 -18.09 1.46
N THR A 382 6.53 -18.97 0.48
CA THR A 382 5.66 -18.76 -0.69
C THR A 382 4.16 -18.87 -0.41
N ASP A 383 3.76 -19.28 0.78
CA ASP A 383 2.38 -19.28 1.24
C ASP A 383 2.02 -18.01 2.04
N ALA A 384 2.94 -17.03 2.03
CA ALA A 384 2.79 -15.73 2.67
C ALA A 384 2.70 -15.76 4.22
N MET A 385 3.27 -16.77 4.89
CA MET A 385 3.40 -16.76 6.33
C MET A 385 4.42 -15.69 6.76
N SER A 386 4.14 -14.98 7.85
CA SER A 386 5.06 -14.01 8.45
C SER A 386 6.11 -14.71 9.34
N THR A 387 6.93 -13.91 10.05
CA THR A 387 7.84 -14.41 11.09
C THR A 387 7.11 -14.92 12.34
N ILE A 388 5.80 -14.76 12.43
CA ILE A 388 4.97 -15.24 13.54
C ILE A 388 4.14 -16.44 13.04
N GLU A 389 4.24 -17.57 13.71
CA GLU A 389 3.53 -18.78 13.35
C GLU A 389 2.01 -18.58 13.38
N GLY A 390 1.31 -19.10 12.35
CA GLY A 390 -0.14 -18.96 12.20
C GLY A 390 -0.62 -17.60 11.70
N LEU A 391 0.30 -16.66 11.44
CA LEU A 391 0.02 -15.34 10.87
C LEU A 391 0.48 -15.28 9.41
N PHE A 392 -0.48 -15.11 8.50
CA PHE A 392 -0.25 -14.90 7.07
C PHE A 392 -0.48 -13.42 6.73
N VAL A 393 0.34 -12.85 5.85
CA VAL A 393 0.30 -11.43 5.49
C VAL A 393 0.28 -11.26 3.99
N ILE A 394 -0.64 -10.42 3.47
CA ILE A 394 -0.90 -10.32 2.04
C ILE A 394 -1.17 -8.88 1.59
N GLY A 395 -1.03 -8.65 0.29
CA GLY A 395 -1.26 -7.35 -0.32
C GLY A 395 -0.30 -6.29 0.20
N GLU A 396 -0.73 -5.05 0.27
CA GLU A 396 0.15 -3.93 0.63
C GLU A 396 0.67 -3.97 2.08
N LEU A 397 0.08 -4.78 2.96
CA LEU A 397 0.63 -5.06 4.29
C LEU A 397 1.94 -5.85 4.23
N ALA A 398 2.08 -6.74 3.25
CA ALA A 398 3.21 -7.65 3.14
C ALA A 398 4.44 -7.00 2.49
N GLY A 399 5.63 -7.41 2.91
CA GLY A 399 6.92 -7.03 2.33
C GLY A 399 7.69 -8.24 1.80
N GLY A 400 8.65 -7.98 0.88
CA GLY A 400 9.54 -8.99 0.31
C GLY A 400 9.34 -9.25 -1.19
N VAL A 401 8.23 -8.84 -1.80
CA VAL A 401 7.94 -8.99 -3.24
C VAL A 401 8.13 -7.68 -4.00
N ARG A 402 7.79 -6.55 -3.35
CA ARG A 402 7.94 -5.21 -3.90
C ARG A 402 9.27 -4.64 -3.46
N GLY A 403 10.06 -4.21 -4.39
CA GLY A 403 11.34 -3.57 -4.12
C GLY A 403 11.28 -2.06 -4.23
N PRO A 404 12.44 -1.40 -4.30
CA PRO A 404 12.54 0.05 -4.46
C PRO A 404 11.72 0.59 -5.64
N ASP A 405 11.83 -0.08 -6.81
CA ASP A 405 11.11 0.26 -8.05
C ASP A 405 10.22 -0.92 -8.48
N ARG A 406 8.97 -0.88 -8.09
CA ARG A 406 8.00 -1.94 -8.41
C ARG A 406 7.33 -1.68 -9.77
N PRO A 407 7.36 -2.64 -10.73
CA PRO A 407 6.67 -2.53 -12.01
C PRO A 407 5.16 -2.33 -11.85
N GLY A 408 4.58 -1.50 -12.72
CA GLY A 408 3.14 -1.30 -12.80
C GLY A 408 2.39 -2.62 -13.05
N GLY A 409 1.20 -2.77 -12.46
CA GLY A 409 0.41 -4.02 -12.53
C GLY A 409 0.76 -5.08 -11.49
N ASN A 410 1.99 -5.10 -10.97
CA ASN A 410 2.43 -6.13 -10.02
C ASN A 410 1.69 -6.07 -8.67
N SER A 411 1.30 -4.90 -8.15
CA SER A 411 0.58 -4.82 -6.87
C SER A 411 -0.75 -5.56 -6.87
N LEU A 412 -1.54 -5.43 -7.95
CA LEU A 412 -2.81 -6.15 -8.05
C LEU A 412 -2.59 -7.64 -8.30
N ALA A 413 -1.58 -8.00 -9.12
CA ALA A 413 -1.20 -9.38 -9.36
C ALA A 413 -0.73 -10.08 -8.09
N GLU A 414 0.17 -9.45 -7.33
CA GLU A 414 0.65 -9.92 -6.03
C GLU A 414 -0.50 -10.19 -5.05
N GLY A 415 -1.41 -9.22 -4.92
CA GLY A 415 -2.57 -9.38 -4.05
C GLY A 415 -3.44 -10.58 -4.41
N GLN A 416 -3.56 -10.91 -5.70
CA GLN A 416 -4.30 -12.09 -6.15
C GLN A 416 -3.52 -13.39 -5.97
N VAL A 417 -2.21 -13.39 -6.27
CA VAL A 417 -1.34 -14.57 -6.14
C VAL A 417 -1.18 -14.96 -4.67
N PHE A 418 -0.70 -14.03 -3.84
CA PHE A 418 -0.46 -14.34 -2.43
C PHE A 418 -1.75 -14.38 -1.60
N GLY A 419 -2.81 -13.70 -2.01
CA GLY A 419 -4.14 -13.91 -1.44
C GLY A 419 -4.62 -15.34 -1.62
N HIS A 420 -4.45 -15.91 -2.82
CA HIS A 420 -4.79 -17.32 -3.06
C HIS A 420 -3.93 -18.27 -2.21
N ARG A 421 -2.61 -18.09 -2.25
CA ARG A 421 -1.67 -18.98 -1.52
C ARG A 421 -1.89 -18.90 -0.01
N ALA A 422 -2.02 -17.69 0.53
CA ALA A 422 -2.31 -17.54 1.96
C ALA A 422 -3.65 -18.15 2.37
N GLY A 423 -4.68 -18.03 1.54
CA GLY A 423 -5.98 -18.64 1.81
C GLY A 423 -5.89 -20.17 1.90
N VAL A 424 -5.24 -20.79 0.91
CA VAL A 424 -5.02 -22.25 0.89
C VAL A 424 -4.09 -22.68 2.02
N GLY A 425 -2.96 -21.97 2.21
CA GLY A 425 -1.97 -22.25 3.25
C GLY A 425 -2.55 -22.11 4.67
N ALA A 426 -3.32 -21.06 4.92
CA ALA A 426 -3.99 -20.85 6.21
C ALA A 426 -5.03 -21.93 6.51
N ALA A 427 -5.82 -22.35 5.51
CA ALA A 427 -6.76 -23.46 5.66
C ALA A 427 -6.05 -24.79 5.98
N ALA A 428 -4.92 -25.06 5.31
CA ALA A 428 -4.11 -26.24 5.58
C ALA A 428 -3.47 -26.19 6.98
N PHE A 429 -2.91 -25.03 7.35
CA PHE A 429 -2.32 -24.79 8.66
C PHE A 429 -3.35 -24.98 9.79
N ALA A 430 -4.55 -24.40 9.65
CA ALA A 430 -5.62 -24.52 10.64
C ALA A 430 -6.05 -25.97 10.87
N ARG A 431 -6.13 -26.78 9.81
CA ARG A 431 -6.45 -28.22 9.91
C ARG A 431 -5.36 -29.03 10.61
N GLY A 432 -4.09 -28.68 10.39
CA GLY A 432 -2.94 -29.37 10.99
C GLY A 432 -2.59 -28.93 12.41
N SER A 433 -3.17 -27.83 12.87
CA SER A 433 -2.87 -27.22 14.17
C SER A 433 -3.78 -27.75 15.27
N ALA A 434 -3.24 -27.84 16.49
CA ALA A 434 -4.06 -28.04 17.68
C ALA A 434 -5.07 -26.89 17.84
N ALA A 435 -6.21 -27.19 18.50
CA ALA A 435 -7.18 -26.15 18.83
C ALA A 435 -6.48 -24.98 19.53
N PRO A 436 -6.89 -23.72 19.22
CA PRO A 436 -6.28 -22.55 19.83
C PRO A 436 -6.31 -22.64 21.36
N GLY A 437 -5.15 -22.44 21.99
CA GLY A 437 -5.02 -22.35 23.45
C GLY A 437 -5.63 -21.09 24.02
N THR A 438 -5.53 -20.93 25.33
CA THR A 438 -5.95 -19.68 26.00
C THR A 438 -5.04 -18.54 25.59
N SER A 439 -5.64 -17.45 25.07
CA SER A 439 -4.90 -16.27 24.63
C SER A 439 -4.53 -15.37 25.80
N ASP A 440 -3.32 -14.80 25.75
CA ASP A 440 -2.91 -13.73 26.68
C ASP A 440 -3.48 -12.38 26.20
N LEU A 441 -4.41 -11.82 26.96
CA LEU A 441 -4.99 -10.49 26.72
C LEU A 441 -4.31 -9.39 27.54
N ALA A 442 -3.28 -9.69 28.33
CA ALA A 442 -2.66 -8.68 29.19
C ALA A 442 -2.02 -7.51 28.40
N PRO A 443 -1.36 -7.73 27.26
CA PRO A 443 -0.86 -6.60 26.44
C PRO A 443 -1.99 -5.70 25.94
N LEU A 444 -3.07 -6.28 25.41
CA LEU A 444 -4.24 -5.53 24.96
C LEU A 444 -4.92 -4.80 26.11
N ALA A 445 -5.08 -5.44 27.27
CA ALA A 445 -5.69 -4.83 28.45
C ALA A 445 -4.95 -3.56 28.88
N ARG A 446 -3.61 -3.60 28.95
CA ARG A 446 -2.78 -2.43 29.26
C ARG A 446 -2.96 -1.31 28.23
N ARG A 447 -3.07 -1.65 26.97
CA ARG A 447 -3.25 -0.69 25.88
C ARG A 447 -4.65 -0.04 25.93
N LEU A 448 -5.68 -0.82 26.23
CA LEU A 448 -7.03 -0.31 26.46
C LEU A 448 -7.12 0.58 27.71
N GLU A 449 -6.43 0.21 28.78
CA GLU A 449 -6.33 1.02 30.01
C GLU A 449 -5.71 2.40 29.70
N THR A 450 -4.63 2.44 28.92
CA THR A 450 -4.02 3.68 28.45
C THR A 450 -5.00 4.49 27.58
N ALA A 451 -5.61 3.86 26.59
CA ALA A 451 -6.55 4.51 25.68
C ALA A 451 -7.79 5.09 26.39
N LEU A 452 -8.26 4.43 27.45
CA LEU A 452 -9.43 4.83 28.22
C LEU A 452 -9.12 5.78 29.38
N LYS A 453 -7.83 6.09 29.61
CA LYS A 453 -7.45 7.09 30.60
C LYS A 453 -8.00 8.47 30.16
N PRO A 454 -8.84 9.13 30.99
CA PRO A 454 -9.42 10.41 30.59
C PRO A 454 -8.34 11.47 30.31
N ASN A 455 -8.44 12.11 29.14
CA ASN A 455 -7.61 13.23 28.75
C ASN A 455 -8.47 14.23 27.96
N ALA A 456 -8.84 15.35 28.58
CA ALA A 456 -9.69 16.36 27.96
C ALA A 456 -9.00 17.11 26.79
N SER A 457 -7.68 17.05 26.69
CA SER A 457 -6.91 17.68 25.61
C SER A 457 -6.66 16.75 24.43
N PHE A 458 -7.05 15.48 24.50
CA PHE A 458 -6.87 14.55 23.40
C PHE A 458 -7.82 14.86 22.23
N ASP A 459 -7.23 15.23 21.10
CA ASP A 459 -7.93 15.48 19.84
C ASP A 459 -7.31 14.64 18.73
N ALA A 460 -7.92 13.50 18.45
CA ALA A 460 -7.43 12.56 17.44
C ALA A 460 -7.35 13.18 16.03
N GLN A 461 -8.27 14.11 15.69
CA GLN A 461 -8.26 14.74 14.36
C GLN A 461 -7.09 15.70 14.23
N ARG A 462 -6.83 16.53 15.22
CA ARG A 462 -5.67 17.44 15.27
C ARG A 462 -4.37 16.63 15.21
N ILE A 463 -4.21 15.64 16.10
CA ILE A 463 -2.99 14.81 16.18
C ILE A 463 -2.73 14.11 14.84
N ALA A 464 -3.75 13.51 14.23
CA ALA A 464 -3.63 12.88 12.92
C ALA A 464 -3.29 13.88 11.81
N SER A 465 -3.85 15.11 11.85
CA SER A 465 -3.57 16.17 10.89
C SER A 465 -2.12 16.64 10.96
N ASP A 466 -1.61 16.87 12.18
CA ASP A 466 -0.24 17.32 12.44
C ASP A 466 0.76 16.26 11.97
N LEU A 467 0.50 14.99 12.28
CA LEU A 467 1.32 13.87 11.82
C LEU A 467 1.34 13.76 10.29
N ARG A 468 0.17 13.86 9.63
CA ARG A 468 0.08 13.82 8.17
C ARG A 468 0.84 14.94 7.51
N ALA A 469 0.74 16.16 8.05
CA ALA A 469 1.46 17.31 7.53
C ALA A 469 2.97 17.12 7.61
N ALA A 470 3.49 16.63 8.73
CA ALA A 470 4.91 16.33 8.90
C ALA A 470 5.40 15.22 7.96
N MET A 471 4.64 14.12 7.83
CA MET A 471 4.96 13.02 6.91
C MET A 471 4.95 13.48 5.45
N GLN A 472 3.95 14.26 5.03
CA GLN A 472 3.84 14.82 3.68
C GLN A 472 5.03 15.72 3.34
N ALA A 473 5.40 16.60 4.26
CA ALA A 473 6.43 17.60 4.02
C ALA A 473 7.86 17.02 4.05
N HIS A 474 8.12 16.01 4.88
CA HIS A 474 9.50 15.61 5.20
C HIS A 474 9.82 14.14 4.88
N CYS A 475 8.84 13.32 4.55
CA CYS A 475 9.04 11.89 4.32
C CYS A 475 8.57 11.44 2.93
N LEU A 476 8.28 12.34 2.00
CA LEU A 476 7.75 11.98 0.68
C LEU A 476 8.80 12.12 -0.42
N VAL A 477 8.90 13.25 -1.11
CA VAL A 477 9.79 13.41 -2.28
C VAL A 477 11.23 13.60 -1.84
N GLU A 478 11.53 14.76 -1.29
CA GLU A 478 12.86 15.14 -0.84
C GLU A 478 12.99 14.90 0.66
N LYS A 479 14.01 14.17 1.05
CA LYS A 479 14.27 13.84 2.45
C LYS A 479 15.62 14.41 2.87
N THR A 480 15.68 14.95 4.08
CA THR A 480 16.92 15.35 4.76
C THR A 480 16.89 14.79 6.16
N GLU A 481 18.04 14.63 6.80
CA GLU A 481 18.10 14.19 8.19
C GLU A 481 17.33 15.14 9.13
N SER A 482 17.44 16.46 8.89
CA SER A 482 16.69 17.45 9.66
C SER A 482 15.17 17.33 9.47
N GLY A 483 14.70 17.19 8.21
CA GLY A 483 13.29 17.02 7.92
C GLY A 483 12.73 15.71 8.45
N LEU A 484 13.46 14.60 8.29
CA LEU A 484 13.09 13.31 8.86
C LEU A 484 13.01 13.35 10.39
N ASN A 485 13.90 14.10 11.07
CA ASN A 485 13.80 14.29 12.51
C ASN A 485 12.57 15.09 12.93
N ILE A 486 12.08 16.03 12.11
CA ILE A 486 10.80 16.73 12.35
C ILE A 486 9.63 15.72 12.26
N ALA A 487 9.60 14.89 11.21
CA ALA A 487 8.58 13.85 11.07
C ALA A 487 8.63 12.80 12.21
N LEU A 488 9.84 12.44 12.65
CA LEU A 488 10.04 11.55 13.80
C LEU A 488 9.53 12.17 15.11
N ALA A 489 9.79 13.46 15.31
CA ALA A 489 9.29 14.20 16.48
C ALA A 489 7.76 14.22 16.49
N ALA A 490 7.11 14.48 15.34
CA ALA A 490 5.65 14.45 15.22
C ALA A 490 5.06 13.05 15.52
N ALA A 491 5.71 11.98 15.06
CA ALA A 491 5.28 10.62 15.37
C ALA A 491 5.40 10.30 16.87
N ARG A 492 6.48 10.75 17.50
CA ARG A 492 6.70 10.57 18.95
C ARG A 492 5.76 11.42 19.79
N GLU A 493 5.45 12.63 19.36
CA GLU A 493 4.44 13.49 19.99
C GLU A 493 3.06 12.83 19.94
N ALA A 494 2.61 12.35 18.78
CA ALA A 494 1.35 11.62 18.65
C ALA A 494 1.28 10.41 19.60
N ARG A 495 2.39 9.67 19.78
CA ARG A 495 2.47 8.58 20.75
C ARG A 495 2.44 9.09 22.20
N GLY A 496 3.10 10.21 22.49
CA GLY A 496 3.04 10.87 23.81
C GLY A 496 1.62 11.29 24.18
N GLU A 497 0.89 11.83 23.24
CA GLU A 497 -0.53 12.20 23.40
C GLU A 497 -1.38 10.96 23.72
N PHE A 498 -1.20 9.85 23.00
CA PHE A 498 -1.85 8.58 23.33
C PHE A 498 -1.47 8.06 24.74
N ALA A 499 -0.19 8.13 25.12
CA ALA A 499 0.30 7.67 26.43
C ALA A 499 -0.26 8.52 27.58
N ALA A 500 -0.57 9.78 27.34
CA ALA A 500 -1.22 10.68 28.31
C ALA A 500 -2.68 10.32 28.56
N GLY A 501 -3.30 9.55 27.67
CA GLY A 501 -4.69 9.13 27.68
C GLY A 501 -5.45 9.61 26.44
N GLY A 502 -6.53 8.94 26.07
CA GLY A 502 -7.13 9.20 24.77
C GLY A 502 -8.66 9.30 24.76
N ALA A 503 -9.35 8.38 25.40
CA ALA A 503 -10.79 8.27 25.26
C ALA A 503 -11.52 8.47 26.58
N ALA A 504 -12.57 9.28 26.57
CA ALA A 504 -13.43 9.43 27.75
C ALA A 504 -14.40 8.25 27.91
N THR A 505 -14.67 7.51 26.86
CA THR A 505 -15.66 6.43 26.83
C THR A 505 -15.18 5.26 25.95
N PRO A 506 -15.64 4.01 26.21
CA PRO A 506 -15.33 2.87 25.37
C PRO A 506 -15.58 3.06 23.85
N PRO A 507 -16.67 3.71 23.41
CA PRO A 507 -16.88 3.97 21.99
C PRO A 507 -15.79 4.80 21.29
N GLN A 508 -15.11 5.68 22.04
CA GLN A 508 -14.05 6.56 21.50
C GLN A 508 -12.67 5.91 21.47
N VAL A 509 -12.51 4.74 22.07
CA VAL A 509 -11.21 4.04 22.17
C VAL A 509 -10.57 3.78 20.81
N ILE A 510 -11.38 3.61 19.77
CA ILE A 510 -10.89 3.31 18.43
C ILE A 510 -10.04 4.45 17.86
N ASP A 511 -10.39 5.70 18.14
CA ASP A 511 -9.67 6.87 17.66
C ASP A 511 -8.29 6.94 18.34
N ALA A 512 -8.23 6.72 19.66
CA ALA A 512 -6.98 6.68 20.41
C ALA A 512 -6.06 5.53 19.94
N LEU A 513 -6.61 4.33 19.74
CA LEU A 513 -5.85 3.19 19.21
C LEU A 513 -5.37 3.42 17.77
N THR A 514 -6.15 4.14 16.96
CA THR A 514 -5.75 4.52 15.60
C THR A 514 -4.57 5.49 15.64
N ILE A 515 -4.57 6.48 16.52
CA ILE A 515 -3.42 7.40 16.70
C ILE A 515 -2.17 6.62 17.11
N ASP A 516 -2.26 5.69 18.06
CA ASP A 516 -1.13 4.83 18.46
C ASP A 516 -0.59 3.98 17.29
N ASN A 517 -1.49 3.45 16.44
CA ASN A 517 -1.10 2.71 15.24
C ASN A 517 -0.41 3.61 14.22
N MET A 518 -0.98 4.79 13.94
CA MET A 518 -0.40 5.78 13.02
C MET A 518 0.98 6.22 13.49
N ALA A 519 1.12 6.58 14.77
CA ALA A 519 2.38 6.99 15.37
C ALA A 519 3.45 5.88 15.27
N THR A 520 3.08 4.63 15.58
CA THR A 520 3.98 3.48 15.50
C THR A 520 4.46 3.24 14.06
N THR A 521 3.55 3.23 13.09
CA THR A 521 3.89 2.98 11.68
C THR A 521 4.69 4.13 11.08
N ALA A 522 4.35 5.39 11.41
CA ALA A 522 5.11 6.56 10.99
C ALA A 522 6.54 6.52 11.53
N GLU A 523 6.72 6.21 12.81
CA GLU A 523 8.06 6.09 13.42
C GLU A 523 8.90 5.02 12.74
N VAL A 524 8.33 3.85 12.44
CA VAL A 524 9.03 2.78 11.71
C VAL A 524 9.47 3.27 10.33
N ILE A 525 8.59 3.89 9.56
CA ILE A 525 8.90 4.43 8.22
C ILE A 525 10.01 5.48 8.30
N VAL A 526 9.86 6.46 9.18
CA VAL A 526 10.80 7.59 9.28
C VAL A 526 12.18 7.13 9.75
N GLN A 527 12.24 6.23 10.74
CA GLN A 527 13.52 5.70 11.21
C GLN A 527 14.21 4.84 10.15
N ALA A 528 13.47 4.06 9.35
CA ALA A 528 14.03 3.35 8.20
C ALA A 528 14.63 4.33 7.17
N CYS A 529 13.95 5.46 6.90
CA CYS A 529 14.50 6.51 6.04
C CYS A 529 15.75 7.20 6.62
N ILE A 530 15.85 7.35 7.94
CA ILE A 530 17.04 7.91 8.61
C ILE A 530 18.20 6.91 8.52
N GLU A 531 17.95 5.63 8.76
CA GLU A 531 18.96 4.58 8.74
C GLU A 531 19.59 4.41 7.37
N ARG A 532 18.80 4.46 6.28
CA ARG A 532 19.30 4.40 4.91
C ARG A 532 19.88 5.75 4.48
N ARG A 533 21.17 5.93 4.69
CA ARG A 533 21.91 7.17 4.36
C ARG A 533 22.48 7.15 2.95
N GLU A 534 21.61 6.97 1.98
CA GLU A 534 21.90 7.00 0.55
C GLU A 534 20.68 7.49 -0.21
N SER A 535 20.78 7.69 -1.52
CA SER A 535 19.67 7.85 -2.43
C SER A 535 19.56 6.65 -3.38
N ARG A 536 18.34 6.06 -3.46
CA ARG A 536 18.07 4.88 -4.30
C ARG A 536 16.61 4.84 -4.68
N SER A 537 16.34 4.75 -5.99
CA SER A 537 14.97 4.60 -6.51
C SER A 537 14.02 5.67 -5.97
N SER A 538 12.97 5.32 -5.23
CA SER A 538 12.04 6.27 -4.62
C SER A 538 12.53 6.88 -3.30
N HIS A 539 13.59 6.34 -2.70
CA HIS A 539 14.21 6.91 -1.52
C HIS A 539 15.27 7.95 -1.93
N TYR A 540 14.87 9.24 -1.91
CA TYR A 540 15.72 10.35 -2.30
C TYR A 540 16.08 11.22 -1.10
N ARG A 541 17.38 11.24 -0.76
CA ARG A 541 18.00 11.99 0.31
C ARG A 541 18.86 13.11 -0.28
N THR A 542 18.42 14.36 -0.20
CA THR A 542 19.19 15.51 -0.74
C THR A 542 20.49 15.76 0.04
N ASP A 543 20.56 15.32 1.29
CA ASP A 543 21.76 15.35 2.13
C ASP A 543 22.66 14.11 1.99
N CYS A 544 22.19 13.06 1.30
CA CYS A 544 22.94 11.85 0.94
C CYS A 544 22.57 11.46 -0.51
N PRO A 545 22.90 12.27 -1.52
CA PRO A 545 22.38 12.14 -2.88
C PRO A 545 22.92 10.91 -3.63
N GLU A 546 24.05 10.39 -3.20
CA GLU A 546 24.73 9.28 -3.87
C GLU A 546 24.19 7.93 -3.40
N ARG A 547 24.27 6.95 -4.31
CA ARG A 547 24.02 5.55 -4.00
C ARG A 547 25.26 4.96 -3.30
N ASP A 548 25.06 4.21 -2.22
CA ASP A 548 26.15 3.57 -1.47
C ASP A 548 25.94 2.04 -1.42
N ASP A 549 26.36 1.35 -2.47
CA ASP A 549 26.26 -0.11 -2.55
C ASP A 549 27.16 -0.84 -1.54
N ALA A 550 28.19 -0.18 -1.03
CA ALA A 550 29.07 -0.79 -0.03
C ALA A 550 28.37 -0.99 1.32
N ARG A 551 27.49 -0.07 1.69
CA ARG A 551 26.77 -0.13 2.97
C ARG A 551 25.32 -0.58 2.83
N PHE A 552 24.66 -0.29 1.71
CA PHE A 552 23.21 -0.36 1.57
C PHE A 552 22.74 -1.23 0.39
N SER A 553 23.54 -2.18 -0.10
CA SER A 553 23.11 -3.12 -1.16
C SER A 553 22.15 -4.23 -0.69
N HIS A 554 21.57 -4.09 0.49
CA HIS A 554 20.69 -5.06 1.14
C HIS A 554 19.37 -4.43 1.59
N ALA A 555 18.35 -5.26 1.82
CA ALA A 555 17.10 -4.84 2.42
C ALA A 555 17.29 -4.57 3.93
N LEU A 556 16.71 -3.48 4.43
CA LEU A 556 16.64 -3.22 5.87
C LEU A 556 15.50 -4.03 6.48
N THR A 557 15.79 -4.71 7.58
CA THR A 557 14.76 -5.32 8.43
C THR A 557 14.63 -4.56 9.74
N ILE A 558 13.42 -4.54 10.27
CA ILE A 558 13.07 -3.78 11.46
C ILE A 558 12.27 -4.67 12.41
N THR A 559 12.74 -4.77 13.64
CA THR A 559 12.05 -5.46 14.73
C THR A 559 11.97 -4.59 15.97
N ARG A 560 11.14 -4.99 16.93
CA ARG A 560 11.13 -4.38 18.26
C ARG A 560 12.43 -4.68 18.98
N GLY A 561 13.00 -3.66 19.66
CA GLY A 561 14.13 -3.86 20.56
C GLY A 561 13.77 -4.75 21.76
N GLU A 562 14.66 -5.64 22.16
CA GLU A 562 14.43 -6.57 23.28
C GLU A 562 14.28 -5.84 24.63
N ALA A 563 15.11 -4.82 24.89
CA ALA A 563 15.15 -4.11 26.15
C ALA A 563 14.14 -2.96 26.25
N ASP A 564 13.77 -2.37 25.13
CA ASP A 564 12.83 -1.25 25.04
C ASP A 564 11.87 -1.51 23.87
N PRO A 565 10.56 -1.74 24.16
CA PRO A 565 9.56 -2.01 23.12
C PRO A 565 9.34 -0.85 22.16
N PHE A 566 9.85 0.33 22.45
CA PHE A 566 9.80 1.53 21.58
C PHE A 566 11.10 1.77 20.83
N ARG A 567 12.17 1.03 21.14
CA ARG A 567 13.41 1.08 20.38
C ARG A 567 13.36 0.11 19.23
N LEU A 568 13.61 0.61 18.02
CA LEU A 568 13.73 -0.22 16.83
C LEU A 568 15.10 -0.91 16.81
N ALA A 569 15.11 -2.18 16.43
CA ALA A 569 16.32 -2.91 16.09
C ALA A 569 16.37 -3.07 14.57
N PHE A 570 17.46 -2.62 13.96
CA PHE A 570 17.70 -2.76 12.54
C PHE A 570 18.57 -3.97 12.26
N GLY A 571 18.23 -4.70 11.22
CA GLY A 571 18.99 -5.80 10.67
C GLY A 571 19.14 -5.65 9.16
N VAL A 572 19.89 -6.54 8.58
CA VAL A 572 20.08 -6.63 7.12
C VAL A 572 19.57 -7.98 6.63
N LEU A 573 18.96 -7.97 5.45
CA LEU A 573 18.51 -9.16 4.77
C LEU A 573 19.07 -9.14 3.35
N ASP A 574 20.02 -10.05 3.11
CA ASP A 574 20.59 -10.25 1.78
C ASP A 574 19.72 -11.24 1.01
N TYR A 575 18.97 -10.72 0.07
CA TYR A 575 18.31 -11.57 -0.91
C TYR A 575 19.32 -11.95 -2.01
N PRO A 576 19.45 -13.24 -2.34
CA PRO A 576 20.31 -13.66 -3.45
C PRO A 576 19.92 -12.91 -4.73
N ARG A 577 20.89 -12.24 -5.36
CA ARG A 577 20.67 -11.60 -6.66
C ARG A 577 20.35 -12.67 -7.70
N ALA A 578 19.31 -12.46 -8.49
CA ALA A 578 19.00 -13.36 -9.59
C ALA A 578 20.11 -13.30 -10.64
N GLU A 579 20.57 -14.46 -11.12
CA GLU A 579 21.28 -14.54 -12.37
C GLU A 579 20.26 -14.26 -13.48
N LEU A 580 20.25 -13.03 -13.97
CA LEU A 580 19.42 -12.66 -15.11
C LEU A 580 20.06 -13.23 -16.36
N THR A 581 19.32 -14.02 -17.11
CA THR A 581 19.78 -14.51 -18.41
C THR A 581 19.96 -13.30 -19.30
N GLY A 582 21.21 -12.99 -19.67
CA GLY A 582 21.62 -11.78 -20.35
C GLY A 582 21.11 -11.68 -21.79
N ALA A 583 19.82 -11.75 -22.01
CA ALA A 583 19.17 -11.32 -23.22
C ALA A 583 19.28 -9.80 -23.30
N SER A 584 20.31 -9.31 -23.96
CA SER A 584 20.50 -7.90 -24.29
C SER A 584 19.29 -7.39 -25.08
N HIS A 585 18.32 -6.84 -24.38
CA HIS A 585 17.25 -6.06 -25.00
C HIS A 585 17.72 -4.62 -25.29
N SER A 586 18.88 -4.49 -25.96
CA SER A 586 19.18 -3.33 -26.77
C SER A 586 18.47 -3.54 -28.10
N GLN A 587 17.28 -3.03 -28.24
CA GLN A 587 16.52 -2.74 -29.46
C GLN A 587 15.05 -3.19 -29.33
N VAL A 588 14.26 -2.45 -28.58
CA VAL A 588 12.88 -2.18 -28.99
C VAL A 588 12.74 -0.66 -28.94
N ALA A 589 13.39 0.00 -29.88
CA ALA A 589 13.08 1.36 -30.26
C ALA A 589 11.68 1.39 -30.87
N ASN A 590 10.88 2.33 -30.41
CA ASN A 590 9.80 2.99 -31.12
C ASN A 590 9.11 2.21 -32.25
N HIS A 591 7.93 1.61 -31.94
CA HIS A 591 6.83 1.57 -32.91
C HIS A 591 5.50 1.44 -32.15
N GLY A 592 4.63 2.46 -32.33
CA GLY A 592 3.20 2.47 -32.05
C GLY A 592 2.77 3.20 -30.78
#